data_49ebd27181ca86f6cda5ab745765b303
#
_entry.id   49ebd27181ca86f6cda5ab745765b303
#
_cell.length_a   1.000
_cell.length_b   1.000
_cell.length_c   1.000
_cell.angle_alpha   90.00
_cell.angle_beta   90.00
_cell.angle_gamma   90.00
#
_symmetry.space_group_name_H-M   'P 1'
#
loop_
_entity.id
_entity.type
_entity.pdbx_description
1 polymer ?
#
loop_
_entity_poly.entity_id
_entity_poly.type
_entity_poly.pdbx_seq_one_letter_code
_entity_poly.pdbx_strand_id
1 'polypeptide(L)'
;HFIAEDGITLLVTNTSKRYPVDYTLDQLAELVSPEQFFRINRKVLISINAVQKVSSYFNSRLKINSDLLDDESAIVSRERVNEFKAWLDK
;
A
#
# COMPACT_ATOMS: atom_id res chain seq x y z
N HIS A 1 4.38 3.74 4.44
CA HIS A 1 3.89 2.44 3.96
C HIS A 1 4.92 1.35 4.23
N PHE A 2 4.49 0.11 4.07
CA PHE A 2 5.38 -1.04 4.14
C PHE A 2 5.42 -1.71 2.77
N ILE A 3 6.59 -2.17 2.38
CA ILE A 3 6.78 -2.85 1.10
C ILE A 3 7.57 -4.14 1.29
N ALA A 4 7.18 -5.19 0.58
CA ALA A 4 7.93 -6.44 0.52
C ALA A 4 8.82 -6.43 -0.71
N GLU A 5 10.12 -6.61 -0.50
CA GLU A 5 11.12 -6.53 -1.55
C GLU A 5 12.22 -7.54 -1.27
N ASP A 6 12.44 -8.46 -2.21
CA ASP A 6 13.50 -9.48 -2.12
C ASP A 6 13.44 -10.30 -0.82
N GLY A 7 12.23 -10.65 -0.38
CA GLY A 7 12.05 -11.46 0.83
C GLY A 7 12.15 -10.69 2.14
N ILE A 8 12.31 -9.37 2.06
CA ILE A 8 12.43 -8.49 3.22
C ILE A 8 11.24 -7.53 3.24
N THR A 9 10.70 -7.25 4.43
CA THR A 9 9.70 -6.21 4.61
C THR A 9 10.37 -4.93 5.07
N LEU A 10 10.08 -3.84 4.38
CA LEU A 10 10.65 -2.53 4.67
C LEU A 10 9.55 -1.55 5.08
N LEU A 11 9.80 -0.81 6.16
CA LEU A 11 9.04 0.39 6.47
C LEU A 11 9.62 1.54 5.67
N VAL A 12 8.80 2.20 4.87
CA VAL A 12 9.20 3.40 4.13
C VAL A 12 8.55 4.61 4.78
N THR A 13 9.36 5.52 5.28
CA THR A 13 8.86 6.72 5.96
C THR A 13 8.50 7.82 4.96
N ASN A 14 7.81 8.85 5.44
CA ASN A 14 7.43 9.99 4.60
C ASN A 14 8.63 10.84 4.15
N THR A 15 9.82 10.58 4.69
CA THR A 15 11.07 11.18 4.21
C THR A 15 11.89 10.23 3.33
N SER A 16 11.26 9.18 2.83
CA SER A 16 11.85 8.16 1.93
C SER A 16 12.94 7.33 2.58
N LYS A 17 13.02 7.30 3.89
CA LYS A 17 13.95 6.40 4.60
C LYS A 17 13.35 5.01 4.67
N ARG A 18 14.19 4.00 4.60
CA ARG A 18 13.80 2.60 4.58
C ARG A 18 14.40 1.85 5.77
N TYR A 19 13.55 1.13 6.50
CA TYR A 19 13.96 0.36 7.66
C TYR A 19 13.43 -1.06 7.53
N PRO A 20 14.29 -2.10 7.61
CA PRO A 20 13.80 -3.47 7.64
C PRO A 20 13.04 -3.75 8.93
N VAL A 21 11.96 -4.53 8.81
CA VAL A 21 11.18 -4.97 9.96
C VAL A 21 11.03 -6.50 9.93
N ASP A 22 10.89 -7.11 11.09
CA ASP A 22 10.86 -8.56 11.25
C ASP A 22 9.46 -9.16 11.11
N TYR A 23 8.60 -8.54 10.32
CA TYR A 23 7.24 -9.01 10.08
C TYR A 23 7.00 -9.14 8.58
N THR A 24 6.17 -10.11 8.20
CA THR A 24 5.63 -10.15 6.84
C THR A 24 4.54 -9.09 6.70
N LEU A 25 4.18 -8.76 5.45
CA LEU A 25 3.05 -7.84 5.24
C LEU A 25 1.74 -8.40 5.78
N ASP A 26 1.53 -9.71 5.71
CA ASP A 26 0.34 -10.34 6.27
C ASP A 26 0.28 -10.18 7.79
N GLN A 27 1.41 -10.35 8.46
CA GLN A 27 1.48 -10.14 9.91
C GLN A 27 1.22 -8.68 10.28
N LEU A 28 1.83 -7.75 9.52
CA LEU A 28 1.63 -6.32 9.77
C LEU A 28 0.18 -5.91 9.53
N ALA A 29 -0.48 -6.46 8.53
CA ALA A 29 -1.88 -6.15 8.26
C ALA A 29 -2.78 -6.49 9.44
N GLU A 30 -2.41 -7.48 10.26
CA GLU A 30 -3.15 -7.84 11.47
C GLU A 30 -2.81 -6.94 12.66
N LEU A 31 -1.62 -6.35 12.66
CA LEU A 31 -1.13 -5.55 13.78
C LEU A 31 -1.49 -4.08 13.68
N VAL A 32 -1.58 -3.55 12.47
CA VAL A 32 -1.85 -2.12 12.25
C VAL A 32 -3.35 -1.84 12.25
N SER A 33 -3.71 -0.55 12.42
CA SER A 33 -5.10 -0.13 12.37
C SER A 33 -5.68 -0.31 10.96
N PRO A 34 -6.76 -1.08 10.79
CA PRO A 34 -7.35 -1.28 9.47
C PRO A 34 -8.01 -0.02 8.91
N GLU A 35 -8.26 0.99 9.73
CA GLU A 35 -8.76 2.27 9.27
C GLU A 35 -7.66 3.13 8.63
N GLN A 36 -6.43 2.94 9.06
CA GLN A 36 -5.29 3.74 8.61
C GLN A 36 -4.43 3.05 7.56
N PHE A 37 -4.49 1.74 7.45
CA PHE A 37 -3.66 0.97 6.53
C PHE A 37 -4.49 0.02 5.69
N PHE A 38 -4.09 -0.15 4.44
CA PHE A 38 -4.76 -1.05 3.51
C PHE A 38 -3.76 -1.80 2.64
N ARG A 39 -3.98 -3.10 2.47
CA ARG A 39 -3.15 -3.94 1.59
C ARG A 39 -3.62 -3.76 0.16
N ILE A 40 -2.88 -2.98 -0.65
CA ILE A 40 -3.30 -2.66 -2.01
C ILE A 40 -2.93 -3.74 -3.02
N ASN A 41 -1.88 -4.49 -2.73
CA ASN A 41 -1.44 -5.61 -3.57
C ASN A 41 -0.54 -6.52 -2.75
N ARG A 42 0.07 -7.50 -3.40
CA ARG A 42 0.92 -8.49 -2.71
C ARG A 42 2.17 -7.88 -2.08
N LYS A 43 2.59 -6.72 -2.54
CA LYS A 43 3.86 -6.11 -2.15
C LYS A 43 3.74 -4.88 -1.27
N VAL A 44 2.55 -4.31 -1.13
CA VAL A 44 2.40 -3.01 -0.46
C VAL A 44 1.24 -2.98 0.52
N LEU A 45 1.53 -2.51 1.72
CA LEU A 45 0.57 -2.14 2.76
C LEU A 45 0.71 -0.64 2.97
N ILE A 46 -0.28 0.14 2.52
CA ILE A 46 -0.19 1.60 2.47
C ILE A 46 -0.95 2.28 3.61
N SER A 47 -0.37 3.37 4.11
CA SER A 47 -1.04 4.28 5.04
C SER A 47 -1.97 5.23 4.29
N ILE A 48 -3.13 5.55 4.88
CA ILE A 48 -4.05 6.54 4.31
C ILE A 48 -3.34 7.88 4.07
N ASN A 49 -2.38 8.24 4.91
CA ASN A 49 -1.63 9.48 4.79
C ASN A 49 -0.67 9.50 3.60
N ALA A 50 -0.34 8.36 3.04
CA ALA A 50 0.52 8.27 1.87
C ALA A 50 -0.26 8.32 0.55
N VAL A 51 -1.57 8.24 0.60
CA VAL A 51 -2.42 8.32 -0.60
C VAL A 51 -2.63 9.78 -0.96
N GLN A 52 -1.99 10.23 -2.04
CA GLN A 52 -2.12 11.62 -2.50
C GLN A 52 -3.21 11.75 -3.55
N LYS A 53 -3.23 10.85 -4.53
CA LYS A 53 -4.20 10.87 -5.61
C LYS A 53 -4.42 9.44 -6.10
N VAL A 54 -5.62 9.15 -6.56
CA VAL A 54 -5.96 7.85 -7.13
C VAL A 54 -6.48 8.08 -8.54
N SER A 55 -6.00 7.29 -9.48
CA SER A 55 -6.44 7.35 -10.87
C SER A 55 -6.77 5.96 -11.41
N SER A 56 -7.56 5.93 -12.48
CA SER A 56 -7.88 4.68 -13.17
C SER A 56 -6.63 4.09 -13.82
N TYR A 57 -6.59 2.78 -13.87
CA TYR A 57 -5.50 2.04 -14.49
C TYR A 57 -6.08 0.89 -15.32
N PHE A 58 -5.25 0.28 -16.15
CA PHE A 58 -5.66 -0.77 -17.07
C PHE A 58 -6.35 -1.94 -16.35
N ASN A 59 -7.27 -2.61 -17.05
CA ASN A 59 -7.94 -3.83 -16.57
C ASN A 59 -8.70 -3.64 -15.25
N SER A 60 -9.40 -2.51 -15.13
CA SER A 60 -10.24 -2.20 -13.95
C SER A 60 -9.46 -2.10 -12.64
N ARG A 61 -8.16 -1.77 -12.72
CA ARG A 61 -7.34 -1.52 -11.55
C ARG A 61 -7.28 -0.02 -11.26
N LEU A 62 -6.72 0.33 -10.12
CA LEU A 62 -6.46 1.72 -9.74
C LEU A 62 -4.97 1.90 -9.50
N LYS A 63 -4.51 3.12 -9.71
CA LYS A 63 -3.13 3.51 -9.43
C LYS A 63 -3.13 4.61 -8.38
N ILE A 64 -2.29 4.43 -7.36
CA ILE A 64 -2.08 5.45 -6.34
C ILE A 64 -0.89 6.29 -6.76
N ASN A 65 -1.08 7.61 -6.80
CA ASN A 65 0.01 8.54 -7.05
C ASN A 65 0.57 8.97 -5.69
N SER A 66 1.83 8.68 -5.48
CA SER A 66 2.55 9.02 -4.26
C SER A 66 4.02 9.17 -4.59
N ASP A 67 4.68 10.15 -4.00
CA ASP A 67 6.11 10.38 -4.19
C ASP A 67 6.95 9.25 -3.57
N LEU A 68 6.34 8.43 -2.72
CA LEU A 68 7.05 7.39 -1.98
C LEU A 68 7.01 6.02 -2.65
N LEU A 69 6.16 5.84 -3.66
CA LEU A 69 5.97 4.57 -4.34
C LEU A 69 6.36 4.68 -5.81
N ASP A 70 7.03 3.66 -6.33
CA ASP A 70 7.22 3.57 -7.77
C ASP A 70 5.91 3.15 -8.46
N ASP A 71 5.87 3.29 -9.78
CA ASP A 71 4.64 3.08 -10.55
C ASP A 71 4.12 1.65 -10.45
N GLU A 72 5.00 0.66 -10.43
CA GLU A 72 4.59 -0.74 -10.36
C GLU A 72 4.03 -1.11 -8.98
N SER A 73 4.65 -0.59 -7.94
CA SER A 73 4.24 -0.88 -6.56
C SER A 73 2.91 -0.20 -6.20
N ALA A 74 2.55 0.85 -6.92
CA ALA A 74 1.41 1.70 -6.59
C ALA A 74 0.08 1.22 -7.16
N ILE A 75 0.02 0.03 -7.74
CA ILE A 75 -1.19 -0.49 -8.37
C ILE A 75 -2.04 -1.26 -7.35
N VAL A 76 -3.30 -0.85 -7.22
CA VAL A 76 -4.28 -1.61 -6.44
C VAL A 76 -4.75 -2.78 -7.30
N SER A 77 -4.56 -4.00 -6.83
CA SER A 77 -4.96 -5.19 -7.59
C SER A 77 -6.47 -5.21 -7.79
N ARG A 78 -6.90 -5.78 -8.93
CA ARG A 78 -8.30 -5.71 -9.36
C ARG A 78 -9.27 -6.24 -8.32
N GLU A 79 -8.95 -7.34 -7.67
CA GLU A 79 -9.80 -7.96 -6.66
C GLU A 79 -9.92 -7.13 -5.37
N ARG A 80 -9.05 -6.15 -5.19
CA ARG A 80 -9.05 -5.29 -3.99
C ARG A 80 -9.66 -3.91 -4.23
N VAL A 81 -10.02 -3.58 -5.47
CA VAL A 81 -10.48 -2.23 -5.84
C VAL A 81 -11.73 -1.81 -5.07
N ASN A 82 -12.73 -2.69 -4.98
CA ASN A 82 -13.98 -2.33 -4.29
C ASN A 82 -13.76 -2.09 -2.80
N GLU A 83 -12.97 -2.93 -2.16
CA GLU A 83 -12.63 -2.75 -0.75
C GLU A 83 -11.79 -1.49 -0.53
N PHE A 84 -10.88 -1.20 -1.44
CA PHE A 84 -10.05 0.00 -1.38
C PHE A 84 -10.90 1.26 -1.46
N LYS A 85 -11.86 1.31 -2.39
CA LYS A 85 -12.77 2.45 -2.50
C LYS A 85 -13.59 2.64 -1.23
N ALA A 86 -14.10 1.56 -0.65
CA ALA A 86 -14.84 1.62 0.60
C ALA A 86 -13.96 2.13 1.75
N TRP A 87 -12.70 1.71 1.77
CA TRP A 87 -11.74 2.14 2.77
C TRP A 87 -11.47 3.65 2.67
N LEU A 88 -11.35 4.18 1.47
CA LEU A 88 -11.13 5.62 1.26
C LEU A 88 -12.33 6.48 1.65
N ASP A 89 -13.53 5.95 1.54
CA ASP A 89 -14.79 6.69 1.75
C ASP A 89 -15.23 6.76 3.22
N LYS A 90 -14.41 6.37 4.13
CA LYS A 90 -14.73 6.42 5.56
C LYS A 90 -14.72 7.82 6.13
#